data_b4aafcf61a3e8b1d539a0222d5e244a1
#
_entry.id   b4aafcf61a3e8b1d539a0222d5e244a1
#
_cell.length_a   1.000
_cell.length_b   1.000
_cell.length_c   1.000
_cell.angle_alpha   90.00
_cell.angle_beta   90.00
_cell.angle_gamma   90.00
#
_symmetry.space_group_name_H-M   'P 1'
#
loop_
_entity.id
_entity.type
_entity.pdbx_description
1 polymer ?
#
loop_
_entity_poly.entity_id
_entity_poly.type
_entity_poly.pdbx_seq_one_letter_code
_entity_poly.pdbx_strand_id
1 'polypeptide(L)'
;MKSSRLLKVFEDYIKKIDMNNSYAKAKYFHSLKSMDLARNIASELDIFDEEELVVIELIALFHDIGNFNEKDYNYLDNNEEDSTMKSINILFDEGLIRKITDETKYDNLIKLAIFCHNKDGLPKNIDDKTICICNIIKDVYRIEELHMAINYPYIDNRINEYPTSLVYDEFKQFKEVNNKMSDNNADNVLIVLSHLFGLNYKISYSLVAEKGYIEKIIDSLVVDDKKIEKFFVQIETVLKNYLKKKIN
;
A
#
# COMPACT_ATOMS: atom_id res chain seq x y z
N MET A 1 2.59 24.80 4.39
CA MET A 1 1.76 24.02 3.44
C MET A 1 0.40 23.72 4.08
N LYS A 2 -0.68 23.40 3.30
CA LYS A 2 -2.02 23.07 3.85
C LYS A 2 -2.62 21.91 3.07
N SER A 3 -3.28 20.98 3.74
CA SER A 3 -3.95 19.80 3.13
C SER A 3 -4.97 20.18 2.04
N SER A 4 -5.72 21.29 2.24
CA SER A 4 -6.66 21.80 1.23
C SER A 4 -6.00 22.20 -0.09
N ARG A 5 -4.72 22.61 -0.08
CA ARG A 5 -3.97 22.91 -1.30
C ARG A 5 -3.50 21.65 -1.99
N LEU A 6 -3.12 20.60 -1.22
CA LEU A 6 -2.77 19.29 -1.76
C LEU A 6 -3.94 18.74 -2.59
N LEU A 7 -5.12 18.67 -1.96
CA LEU A 7 -6.33 18.18 -2.60
C LEU A 7 -6.68 18.98 -3.86
N LYS A 8 -6.60 20.32 -3.80
CA LYS A 8 -6.87 21.15 -4.98
C LYS A 8 -5.93 20.84 -6.14
N VAL A 9 -4.61 20.73 -5.88
CA VAL A 9 -3.63 20.44 -6.94
C VAL A 9 -3.81 19.03 -7.49
N PHE A 10 -4.12 18.07 -6.63
CA PHE A 10 -4.43 16.70 -7.01
C PHE A 10 -5.68 16.64 -7.92
N GLU A 11 -6.79 17.23 -7.49
CA GLU A 11 -8.02 17.32 -8.27
C GLU A 11 -7.81 18.01 -9.64
N ASP A 12 -7.04 19.10 -9.68
CA ASP A 12 -6.74 19.80 -10.93
C ASP A 12 -5.86 18.95 -11.88
N TYR A 13 -5.03 18.06 -11.33
CA TYR A 13 -4.29 17.09 -12.13
C TYR A 13 -5.22 15.99 -12.67
N ILE A 14 -6.06 15.41 -11.82
CA ILE A 14 -6.98 14.32 -12.15
C ILE A 14 -8.01 14.72 -13.20
N LYS A 15 -8.42 15.99 -13.31
CA LYS A 15 -9.31 16.47 -14.37
C LYS A 15 -8.83 16.16 -15.79
N LYS A 16 -7.55 15.88 -15.97
CA LYS A 16 -6.94 15.51 -17.26
C LYS A 16 -7.01 14.02 -17.57
N ILE A 17 -7.43 13.22 -16.61
CA ILE A 17 -7.48 11.75 -16.67
C ILE A 17 -8.88 11.31 -17.06
N ASP A 18 -8.98 10.28 -17.89
CA ASP A 18 -10.28 9.67 -18.20
C ASP A 18 -10.81 8.87 -17.01
N MET A 19 -11.67 9.50 -16.23
CA MET A 19 -12.30 8.90 -15.04
C MET A 19 -13.46 7.93 -15.36
N ASN A 20 -13.75 7.65 -16.66
CA ASN A 20 -14.60 6.52 -17.03
C ASN A 20 -13.83 5.18 -16.94
N ASN A 21 -12.50 5.24 -16.98
CA ASN A 21 -11.66 4.08 -16.71
C ASN A 21 -11.81 3.66 -15.23
N SER A 22 -12.23 2.41 -15.00
CA SER A 22 -12.45 1.86 -13.65
C SER A 22 -11.16 1.81 -12.83
N TYR A 23 -10.02 1.56 -13.47
CA TYR A 23 -8.71 1.56 -12.83
C TYR A 23 -8.31 2.98 -12.35
N ALA A 24 -8.42 3.99 -13.21
CA ALA A 24 -8.14 5.38 -12.82
C ALA A 24 -9.04 5.82 -11.66
N LYS A 25 -10.32 5.41 -11.68
CA LYS A 25 -11.26 5.66 -10.58
C LYS A 25 -10.85 4.97 -9.29
N ALA A 26 -10.40 3.72 -9.34
CA ALA A 26 -9.89 2.99 -8.18
C ALA A 26 -8.65 3.68 -7.60
N LYS A 27 -7.69 4.10 -8.45
CA LYS A 27 -6.49 4.84 -8.03
C LYS A 27 -6.81 6.21 -7.42
N TYR A 28 -7.83 6.89 -7.90
CA TYR A 28 -8.30 8.13 -7.28
C TYR A 28 -8.74 7.93 -5.82
N PHE A 29 -9.60 6.94 -5.56
CA PHE A 29 -10.03 6.64 -4.20
C PHE A 29 -8.90 6.09 -3.34
N HIS A 30 -8.02 5.28 -3.91
CA HIS A 30 -6.80 4.81 -3.26
C HIS A 30 -5.93 5.98 -2.77
N SER A 31 -5.65 6.97 -3.62
CA SER A 31 -4.83 8.13 -3.26
C SER A 31 -5.44 8.94 -2.13
N LEU A 32 -6.75 9.23 -2.16
CA LEU A 32 -7.43 9.96 -1.11
C LEU A 32 -7.40 9.19 0.22
N LYS A 33 -7.64 7.89 0.17
CA LYS A 33 -7.64 7.04 1.34
C LYS A 33 -6.24 6.87 1.92
N SER A 34 -5.22 6.76 1.07
CA SER A 34 -3.82 6.75 1.48
C SER A 34 -3.43 8.00 2.26
N MET A 35 -3.88 9.18 1.79
CA MET A 35 -3.66 10.45 2.48
C MET A 35 -4.26 10.44 3.89
N ASP A 36 -5.54 10.04 4.02
CA ASP A 36 -6.24 10.01 5.32
C ASP A 36 -5.58 8.98 6.27
N LEU A 37 -5.22 7.81 5.75
CA LEU A 37 -4.57 6.75 6.51
C LEU A 37 -3.19 7.17 7.01
N ALA A 38 -2.40 7.82 6.16
CA ALA A 38 -1.07 8.32 6.50
C ALA A 38 -1.14 9.35 7.65
N ARG A 39 -2.09 10.30 7.57
CA ARG A 39 -2.32 11.27 8.64
C ARG A 39 -2.73 10.58 9.94
N ASN A 40 -3.62 9.60 9.89
CA ASN A 40 -4.07 8.87 11.07
C ASN A 40 -2.89 8.16 11.76
N ILE A 41 -2.08 7.40 11.01
CA ILE A 41 -0.92 6.69 11.55
C ILE A 41 0.10 7.70 12.13
N ALA A 42 0.41 8.77 11.39
CA ALA A 42 1.38 9.77 11.81
C ALA A 42 0.93 10.54 13.08
N SER A 43 -0.36 10.90 13.16
CA SER A 43 -0.90 11.61 14.31
C SER A 43 -0.89 10.77 15.60
N GLU A 44 -1.10 9.45 15.49
CA GLU A 44 -1.07 8.54 16.64
C GLU A 44 0.35 8.37 17.22
N LEU A 45 1.38 8.60 16.41
CA LEU A 45 2.77 8.54 16.87
C LEU A 45 3.19 9.78 17.71
N ASP A 46 2.47 10.89 17.60
CA ASP A 46 2.65 12.13 18.39
C ASP A 46 4.10 12.69 18.38
N ILE A 47 4.80 12.55 17.24
CA ILE A 47 6.19 13.01 17.06
C ILE A 47 6.36 14.01 15.92
N PHE A 48 5.29 14.32 15.20
CA PHE A 48 5.29 15.20 14.03
C PHE A 48 4.56 16.51 14.32
N ASP A 49 5.11 17.61 13.85
CA ASP A 49 4.40 18.88 13.82
C ASP A 49 3.38 18.94 12.65
N GLU A 50 2.54 19.96 12.62
CA GLU A 50 1.49 20.10 11.60
C GLU A 50 2.06 20.24 10.18
N GLU A 51 3.24 20.83 10.02
CA GLU A 51 3.89 20.94 8.72
C GLU A 51 4.36 19.56 8.22
N GLU A 52 4.94 18.78 9.09
CA GLU A 52 5.40 17.42 8.80
C GLU A 52 4.22 16.48 8.50
N LEU A 53 3.11 16.60 9.25
CA LEU A 53 1.88 15.86 8.96
C LEU A 53 1.36 16.16 7.54
N VAL A 54 1.39 17.44 7.11
CA VAL A 54 0.98 17.80 5.74
C VAL A 54 1.98 17.28 4.69
N VAL A 55 3.27 17.15 5.02
CA VAL A 55 4.26 16.49 4.11
C VAL A 55 3.96 15.01 3.97
N ILE A 56 3.62 14.33 5.07
CA ILE A 56 3.25 12.91 5.05
C ILE A 56 1.97 12.69 4.22
N GLU A 57 0.96 13.55 4.39
CA GLU A 57 -0.24 13.57 3.54
C GLU A 57 0.08 13.74 2.06
N LEU A 58 0.99 14.68 1.72
CA LEU A 58 1.45 14.91 0.36
C LEU A 58 2.06 13.65 -0.23
N ILE A 59 3.00 13.01 0.48
CA ILE A 59 3.66 11.81 0.01
C ILE A 59 2.61 10.71 -0.27
N ALA A 60 1.71 10.46 0.67
CA ALA A 60 0.69 9.45 0.54
C ALA A 60 -0.32 9.74 -0.59
N LEU A 61 -0.71 11.01 -0.80
CA LEU A 61 -1.65 11.40 -1.85
C LEU A 61 -1.06 11.21 -3.26
N PHE A 62 0.25 11.47 -3.40
CA PHE A 62 0.90 11.53 -4.72
C PHE A 62 1.84 10.36 -5.02
N HIS A 63 2.01 9.38 -4.11
CA HIS A 63 2.98 8.29 -4.32
C HIS A 63 2.74 7.51 -5.61
N ASP A 64 1.49 7.37 -6.03
CA ASP A 64 1.04 6.60 -7.19
C ASP A 64 0.52 7.48 -8.35
N ILE A 65 0.81 8.79 -8.35
CA ILE A 65 0.30 9.73 -9.37
C ILE A 65 0.73 9.34 -10.81
N GLY A 66 1.83 8.62 -10.96
CA GLY A 66 2.34 8.10 -12.22
C GLY A 66 1.52 6.96 -12.83
N ASN A 67 0.67 6.31 -12.03
CA ASN A 67 -0.08 5.11 -12.43
C ASN A 67 -1.46 5.42 -13.03
N PHE A 68 -1.92 6.65 -13.02
CA PHE A 68 -3.27 7.02 -13.48
C PHE A 68 -3.53 6.82 -14.97
N ASN A 69 -2.51 6.75 -15.79
CA ASN A 69 -2.62 6.58 -17.24
C ASN A 69 -2.49 5.12 -17.70
N GLU A 70 -2.39 4.19 -16.79
CA GLU A 70 -2.33 2.76 -17.10
C GLU A 70 -3.72 2.26 -17.49
N LYS A 71 -3.77 1.37 -18.49
CA LYS A 71 -5.07 0.93 -19.05
C LYS A 71 -5.70 -0.19 -18.27
N ASP A 72 -4.87 -1.01 -17.60
CA ASP A 72 -5.30 -2.19 -16.86
C ASP A 72 -4.49 -2.36 -15.59
N TYR A 73 -5.14 -2.89 -14.56
CA TYR A 73 -4.47 -3.33 -13.36
C TYR A 73 -3.83 -4.70 -13.62
N ASN A 74 -2.56 -4.72 -13.90
CA ASN A 74 -1.82 -5.98 -14.00
C ASN A 74 -0.85 -6.08 -12.82
N TYR A 75 -1.31 -6.66 -11.71
CA TYR A 75 -0.53 -6.83 -10.48
C TYR A 75 0.78 -7.60 -10.72
N LEU A 76 0.78 -8.49 -11.75
CA LEU A 76 1.92 -9.35 -12.06
C LEU A 76 2.92 -8.71 -13.04
N ASP A 77 2.49 -7.74 -13.85
CA ASP A 77 3.30 -7.09 -14.90
C ASP A 77 3.89 -5.72 -14.47
N ASN A 78 3.65 -5.32 -13.24
CA ASN A 78 4.09 -4.00 -12.79
C ASN A 78 5.62 -3.93 -12.74
N ASN A 79 6.19 -3.18 -13.65
CA ASN A 79 7.46 -2.51 -13.46
C ASN A 79 7.26 -1.45 -12.35
N GLU A 80 7.14 -1.90 -11.10
CA GLU A 80 6.93 -1.04 -9.92
C GLU A 80 7.98 0.08 -9.85
N GLU A 81 9.19 -0.21 -10.30
CA GLU A 81 10.27 0.77 -10.39
C GLU A 81 9.98 1.88 -11.41
N ASP A 82 9.35 1.54 -12.54
CA ASP A 82 8.96 2.50 -13.57
C ASP A 82 7.80 3.41 -13.06
N SER A 83 6.80 2.85 -12.39
CA SER A 83 5.66 3.62 -11.86
C SER A 83 6.07 4.60 -10.77
N THR A 84 6.95 4.18 -9.87
CA THR A 84 7.51 5.02 -8.81
C THR A 84 8.29 6.19 -9.41
N MET A 85 9.14 5.93 -10.40
CA MET A 85 9.88 6.98 -11.09
C MET A 85 8.96 7.92 -11.88
N LYS A 86 7.89 7.42 -12.51
CA LYS A 86 6.87 8.27 -13.14
C LYS A 86 6.24 9.25 -12.15
N SER A 87 5.90 8.78 -10.93
CA SER A 87 5.35 9.64 -9.88
C SER A 87 6.33 10.75 -9.48
N ILE A 88 7.61 10.41 -9.30
CA ILE A 88 8.66 11.38 -8.97
C ILE A 88 8.84 12.39 -10.11
N ASN A 89 8.88 11.95 -11.37
CA ASN A 89 9.03 12.82 -12.53
C ASN A 89 7.85 13.82 -12.63
N ILE A 90 6.61 13.38 -12.48
CA ILE A 90 5.42 14.25 -12.50
C ILE A 90 5.52 15.32 -11.38
N LEU A 91 5.90 14.92 -10.17
CA LEU A 91 6.01 15.85 -9.06
C LEU A 91 7.14 16.87 -9.28
N PHE A 92 8.33 16.42 -9.67
CA PHE A 92 9.53 17.25 -9.62
C PHE A 92 9.95 17.77 -11.00
N ASP A 93 10.04 16.91 -12.02
CA ASP A 93 10.55 17.30 -13.34
C ASP A 93 9.49 18.06 -14.15
N GLU A 94 8.21 17.66 -14.03
CA GLU A 94 7.08 18.43 -14.60
C GLU A 94 6.61 19.59 -13.69
N GLY A 95 7.18 19.68 -12.47
CA GLY A 95 6.99 20.79 -11.56
C GLY A 95 5.63 20.83 -10.83
N LEU A 96 4.90 19.70 -10.74
CA LEU A 96 3.63 19.64 -10.02
C LEU A 96 3.78 20.03 -8.55
N ILE A 97 4.89 19.66 -7.89
CA ILE A 97 5.20 20.01 -6.51
C ILE A 97 5.25 21.51 -6.28
N ARG A 98 5.72 22.31 -7.28
CA ARG A 98 5.82 23.78 -7.17
C ARG A 98 4.45 24.47 -7.24
N LYS A 99 3.40 23.77 -7.64
CA LYS A 99 2.00 24.24 -7.49
C LYS A 99 1.49 24.06 -6.07
N ILE A 100 2.13 23.20 -5.27
CA ILE A 100 1.80 22.93 -3.86
C ILE A 100 2.60 23.87 -2.95
N THR A 101 3.93 23.91 -3.13
CA THR A 101 4.85 24.68 -2.31
C THR A 101 6.07 25.14 -3.10
N ASP A 102 6.59 26.33 -2.78
CA ASP A 102 7.87 26.82 -3.30
C ASP A 102 9.07 26.34 -2.43
N GLU A 103 8.79 25.78 -1.25
CA GLU A 103 9.82 25.27 -0.35
C GLU A 103 10.43 23.97 -0.86
N THR A 104 11.75 23.85 -0.74
CA THR A 104 12.51 22.71 -1.22
C THR A 104 13.07 21.81 -0.11
N LYS A 105 12.89 22.21 1.16
CA LYS A 105 13.48 21.52 2.31
C LYS A 105 13.06 20.05 2.44
N TYR A 106 11.89 19.68 1.93
CA TYR A 106 11.35 18.32 1.98
C TYR A 106 11.49 17.54 0.67
N ASP A 107 12.03 18.14 -0.40
CA ASP A 107 12.08 17.51 -1.72
C ASP A 107 12.78 16.14 -1.70
N ASN A 108 13.92 16.03 -1.02
CA ASN A 108 14.65 14.77 -0.93
C ASN A 108 13.90 13.72 -0.12
N LEU A 109 13.25 14.12 0.97
CA LEU A 109 12.41 13.23 1.77
C LEU A 109 11.23 12.70 0.96
N ILE A 110 10.52 13.58 0.24
CA ILE A 110 9.36 13.21 -0.58
C ILE A 110 9.79 12.22 -1.69
N LYS A 111 10.87 12.52 -2.40
CA LYS A 111 11.43 11.62 -3.43
C LYS A 111 11.78 10.24 -2.85
N LEU A 112 12.47 10.24 -1.70
CA LEU A 112 12.90 9.01 -1.05
C LEU A 112 11.71 8.16 -0.59
N ALA A 113 10.73 8.77 0.08
CA ALA A 113 9.58 8.05 0.60
C ALA A 113 8.72 7.46 -0.53
N ILE A 114 8.51 8.22 -1.62
CA ILE A 114 7.84 7.72 -2.83
C ILE A 114 8.67 6.58 -3.44
N PHE A 115 10.00 6.72 -3.54
CA PHE A 115 10.85 5.69 -4.14
C PHE A 115 10.84 4.37 -3.36
N CYS A 116 10.72 4.43 -2.02
CA CYS A 116 10.86 3.27 -1.15
C CYS A 116 9.52 2.63 -0.73
N HIS A 117 8.36 3.21 -1.08
CA HIS A 117 7.08 2.81 -0.47
C HIS A 117 6.73 1.32 -0.67
N ASN A 118 7.10 0.75 -1.81
CA ASN A 118 6.83 -0.64 -2.20
C ASN A 118 8.10 -1.53 -2.22
N LYS A 119 9.24 -1.05 -1.71
CA LYS A 119 10.52 -1.78 -1.75
C LYS A 119 10.86 -2.40 -0.41
N ASP A 120 11.63 -3.49 -0.45
CA ASP A 120 12.24 -4.07 0.72
C ASP A 120 13.35 -3.16 1.25
N GLY A 121 13.27 -2.83 2.54
CA GLY A 121 14.30 -2.04 3.22
C GLY A 121 14.31 -0.56 2.84
N LEU A 122 15.24 0.15 3.46
CA LEU A 122 15.52 1.58 3.27
C LEU A 122 17.02 1.77 3.04
N PRO A 123 17.45 2.86 2.37
CA PRO A 123 18.87 3.20 2.25
C PRO A 123 19.56 3.32 3.61
N LYS A 124 20.85 3.04 3.64
CA LYS A 124 21.68 3.26 4.83
C LYS A 124 21.96 4.76 5.03
N ASN A 125 22.20 5.15 6.27
CA ASN A 125 22.64 6.53 6.64
C ASN A 125 21.59 7.62 6.37
N ILE A 126 20.32 7.31 6.60
CA ILE A 126 19.23 8.30 6.69
C ILE A 126 18.85 8.50 8.18
N ASP A 127 18.35 9.68 8.52
CA ASP A 127 17.96 10.02 9.89
C ASP A 127 16.70 9.28 10.35
N ASP A 128 16.53 9.17 11.68
CA ASP A 128 15.44 8.42 12.29
C ASP A 128 14.05 8.95 11.90
N LYS A 129 13.91 10.27 11.74
CA LYS A 129 12.64 10.87 11.34
C LYS A 129 12.28 10.52 9.90
N THR A 130 13.25 10.56 9.01
CA THR A 130 13.10 10.10 7.62
C THR A 130 12.73 8.62 7.56
N ILE A 131 13.39 7.77 8.37
CA ILE A 131 13.02 6.34 8.51
C ILE A 131 11.56 6.20 8.94
N CYS A 132 11.16 6.96 9.96
CA CYS A 132 9.80 6.92 10.49
C CYS A 132 8.76 7.27 9.41
N ILE A 133 8.96 8.35 8.67
CA ILE A 133 8.06 8.77 7.59
C ILE A 133 8.00 7.72 6.47
N CYS A 134 9.14 7.21 6.02
CA CYS A 134 9.16 6.14 5.01
C CYS A 134 8.40 4.89 5.48
N ASN A 135 8.53 4.49 6.75
CA ASN A 135 7.82 3.35 7.30
C ASN A 135 6.31 3.61 7.41
N ILE A 136 5.86 4.85 7.71
CA ILE A 136 4.43 5.22 7.64
C ILE A 136 3.90 4.97 6.22
N ILE A 137 4.59 5.47 5.21
CA ILE A 137 4.16 5.33 3.81
C ILE A 137 4.16 3.86 3.37
N LYS A 138 5.13 3.06 3.83
CA LYS A 138 5.14 1.60 3.59
C LYS A 138 3.96 0.90 4.25
N ASP A 139 3.57 1.30 5.46
CA ASP A 139 2.40 0.74 6.13
C ASP A 139 1.11 1.13 5.42
N VAL A 140 1.00 2.38 4.96
CA VAL A 140 -0.12 2.85 4.13
C VAL A 140 -0.25 2.00 2.87
N TYR A 141 0.83 1.81 2.11
CA TYR A 141 0.86 0.96 0.93
C TYR A 141 0.34 -0.45 1.24
N ARG A 142 0.86 -1.11 2.27
CA ARG A 142 0.47 -2.48 2.65
C ARG A 142 -0.99 -2.61 3.07
N ILE A 143 -1.49 -1.65 3.85
CA ILE A 143 -2.90 -1.63 4.28
C ILE A 143 -3.82 -1.41 3.08
N GLU A 144 -3.42 -0.54 2.15
CA GLU A 144 -4.20 -0.29 0.94
C GLU A 144 -4.17 -1.47 -0.04
N GLU A 145 -3.08 -2.25 -0.13
CA GLU A 145 -3.07 -3.52 -0.89
C GLU A 145 -4.10 -4.52 -0.34
N LEU A 146 -4.18 -4.67 0.99
CA LEU A 146 -5.23 -5.49 1.63
C LEU A 146 -6.64 -4.95 1.31
N HIS A 147 -6.83 -3.63 1.32
CA HIS A 147 -8.10 -3.00 0.98
C HIS A 147 -8.48 -3.18 -0.49
N MET A 148 -7.53 -3.00 -1.38
CA MET A 148 -7.72 -3.12 -2.83
C MET A 148 -8.12 -4.54 -3.23
N ALA A 149 -7.51 -5.55 -2.61
CA ALA A 149 -7.85 -6.96 -2.85
C ALA A 149 -9.33 -7.29 -2.59
N ILE A 150 -9.98 -6.57 -1.67
CA ILE A 150 -11.39 -6.78 -1.35
C ILE A 150 -12.32 -5.99 -2.27
N ASN A 151 -12.00 -4.71 -2.50
CA ASN A 151 -12.94 -3.76 -3.11
C ASN A 151 -12.76 -3.62 -4.62
N TYR A 152 -11.58 -3.93 -5.11
CA TYR A 152 -11.22 -3.86 -6.53
C TYR A 152 -10.43 -5.13 -6.88
N PRO A 153 -11.10 -6.32 -6.89
CA PRO A 153 -10.40 -7.58 -6.96
C PRO A 153 -9.61 -7.70 -8.27
N TYR A 154 -8.33 -7.51 -8.15
CA TYR A 154 -7.34 -7.79 -9.19
C TYR A 154 -6.76 -9.20 -9.07
N ILE A 155 -7.13 -9.90 -8.01
CA ILE A 155 -6.78 -11.28 -7.76
C ILE A 155 -8.01 -12.13 -8.10
N ASP A 156 -7.83 -13.15 -8.93
CA ASP A 156 -8.89 -14.13 -9.12
C ASP A 156 -9.07 -14.91 -7.80
N ASN A 157 -10.25 -14.78 -7.22
CA ASN A 157 -10.60 -15.39 -5.94
C ASN A 157 -10.99 -16.88 -6.07
N ARG A 158 -10.97 -17.46 -7.25
CA ARG A 158 -11.21 -18.89 -7.46
C ARG A 158 -9.96 -19.69 -7.17
N ILE A 159 -10.02 -20.50 -6.14
CA ILE A 159 -8.88 -21.27 -5.65
C ILE A 159 -9.11 -22.74 -5.91
N ASN A 160 -8.35 -23.31 -6.86
CA ASN A 160 -8.46 -24.69 -7.30
C ASN A 160 -7.29 -25.57 -6.83
N GLU A 161 -6.26 -24.98 -6.25
CA GLU A 161 -5.05 -25.66 -5.81
C GLU A 161 -4.43 -25.00 -4.56
N TYR A 162 -3.50 -25.70 -3.93
CA TYR A 162 -2.72 -25.13 -2.81
C TYR A 162 -1.72 -24.11 -3.32
N PRO A 163 -1.29 -23.17 -2.46
CA PRO A 163 -0.16 -22.34 -2.78
C PRO A 163 1.09 -23.20 -3.01
N THR A 164 2.01 -22.70 -3.84
CA THR A 164 3.29 -23.35 -4.08
C THR A 164 4.11 -23.44 -2.78
N SER A 165 4.99 -24.43 -2.71
CA SER A 165 5.88 -24.56 -1.56
C SER A 165 6.78 -23.33 -1.37
N LEU A 166 7.19 -22.69 -2.48
CA LEU A 166 8.02 -21.50 -2.48
C LEU A 166 7.36 -20.34 -1.73
N VAL A 167 6.12 -20.00 -2.09
CA VAL A 167 5.34 -18.93 -1.45
C VAL A 167 4.97 -19.32 -0.01
N TYR A 168 4.50 -20.54 0.20
CA TYR A 168 4.05 -20.97 1.50
C TYR A 168 5.19 -21.07 2.53
N ASP A 169 6.40 -21.46 2.12
CA ASP A 169 7.56 -21.54 3.01
C ASP A 169 8.04 -20.15 3.48
N GLU A 170 8.02 -19.14 2.61
CA GLU A 170 8.29 -17.75 3.02
C GLU A 170 7.17 -17.21 3.93
N PHE A 171 5.91 -17.44 3.57
CA PHE A 171 4.76 -17.02 4.37
C PHE A 171 4.80 -17.58 5.80
N LYS A 172 5.15 -18.85 6.00
CA LYS A 172 5.30 -19.46 7.32
C LYS A 172 6.39 -18.85 8.19
N GLN A 173 7.36 -18.16 7.58
CA GLN A 173 8.39 -17.44 8.32
C GLN A 173 7.91 -16.07 8.82
N PHE A 174 6.64 -15.72 8.60
CA PHE A 174 6.08 -14.40 8.89
C PHE A 174 6.86 -13.26 8.21
N LYS A 175 7.20 -13.49 6.95
CA LYS A 175 7.84 -12.51 6.08
C LYS A 175 6.87 -12.08 4.98
N GLU A 176 7.01 -10.84 4.55
CA GLU A 176 6.37 -10.36 3.34
C GLU A 176 6.92 -11.13 2.14
N VAL A 177 6.02 -11.65 1.30
CA VAL A 177 6.37 -12.51 0.16
C VAL A 177 6.41 -11.67 -1.11
N ASN A 178 7.47 -11.82 -1.90
CA ASN A 178 7.62 -11.10 -3.15
C ASN A 178 6.59 -11.59 -4.19
N ASN A 179 5.88 -10.65 -4.83
CA ASN A 179 4.86 -10.95 -5.83
C ASN A 179 5.37 -11.73 -7.05
N LYS A 180 6.66 -11.58 -7.40
CA LYS A 180 7.31 -12.34 -8.49
C LYS A 180 7.42 -13.84 -8.22
N MET A 181 7.13 -14.29 -7.00
CA MET A 181 7.15 -15.71 -6.63
C MET A 181 5.83 -16.42 -6.95
N SER A 182 4.81 -15.71 -7.40
CA SER A 182 3.48 -16.27 -7.65
C SER A 182 3.44 -17.10 -8.94
N ASP A 183 2.85 -18.30 -8.84
CA ASP A 183 2.55 -19.18 -9.96
C ASP A 183 1.04 -19.50 -10.08
N ASN A 184 0.25 -19.21 -9.03
CA ASN A 184 -1.19 -19.51 -9.02
C ASN A 184 -2.01 -18.53 -8.15
N ASN A 185 -3.34 -18.65 -8.21
CA ASN A 185 -4.24 -17.77 -7.45
C ASN A 185 -4.08 -17.90 -5.92
N ALA A 186 -3.80 -19.10 -5.41
CA ALA A 186 -3.55 -19.32 -3.99
C ALA A 186 -2.28 -18.60 -3.51
N ASP A 187 -1.24 -18.56 -4.35
CA ASP A 187 -0.03 -17.77 -4.09
C ASP A 187 -0.36 -16.28 -3.99
N ASN A 188 -1.14 -15.75 -4.94
CA ASN A 188 -1.55 -14.34 -4.93
C ASN A 188 -2.28 -13.96 -3.64
N VAL A 189 -3.16 -14.83 -3.15
CA VAL A 189 -3.86 -14.60 -1.88
C VAL A 189 -2.88 -14.56 -0.70
N LEU A 190 -1.94 -15.51 -0.61
CA LEU A 190 -0.95 -15.50 0.47
C LEU A 190 0.01 -14.30 0.38
N ILE A 191 0.40 -13.88 -0.83
CA ILE A 191 1.24 -12.71 -1.05
C ILE A 191 0.55 -11.46 -0.50
N VAL A 192 -0.71 -11.23 -0.85
CA VAL A 192 -1.47 -10.09 -0.32
C VAL A 192 -1.61 -10.17 1.20
N LEU A 193 -1.96 -11.32 1.75
CA LEU A 193 -2.06 -11.49 3.20
C LEU A 193 -0.71 -11.30 3.91
N SER A 194 0.42 -11.57 3.23
CA SER A 194 1.76 -11.41 3.77
C SER A 194 2.16 -9.94 4.01
N HIS A 195 1.48 -8.97 3.39
CA HIS A 195 1.66 -7.54 3.68
C HIS A 195 1.49 -7.22 5.17
N LEU A 196 0.69 -8.02 5.87
CA LEU A 196 0.57 -7.93 7.33
C LEU A 196 1.92 -8.06 8.06
N PHE A 197 2.84 -8.86 7.54
CA PHE A 197 4.13 -9.13 8.19
C PHE A 197 5.13 -7.99 8.03
N GLY A 198 4.90 -7.13 7.03
CA GLY A 198 5.73 -5.96 6.75
C GLY A 198 5.35 -4.70 7.53
N LEU A 199 4.24 -4.70 8.29
CA LEU A 199 3.79 -3.52 9.03
C LEU A 199 4.77 -3.15 10.15
N ASN A 200 4.95 -1.84 10.36
CA ASN A 200 5.94 -1.29 11.28
C ASN A 200 5.33 -0.80 12.62
N TYR A 201 4.10 -0.29 12.59
CA TYR A 201 3.51 0.39 13.74
C TYR A 201 2.33 -0.37 14.34
N LYS A 202 2.21 -0.31 15.67
CA LYS A 202 1.10 -0.93 16.42
C LYS A 202 -0.26 -0.46 15.92
N ILE A 203 -0.40 0.82 15.64
CA ILE A 203 -1.62 1.41 15.08
C ILE A 203 -1.98 0.78 13.72
N SER A 204 -1.01 0.50 12.85
CA SER A 204 -1.23 -0.14 11.55
C SER A 204 -1.84 -1.53 11.70
N TYR A 205 -1.34 -2.34 12.64
CA TYR A 205 -1.95 -3.64 12.97
C TYR A 205 -3.37 -3.49 13.51
N SER A 206 -3.60 -2.49 14.38
CA SER A 206 -4.92 -2.22 14.95
C SER A 206 -5.93 -1.87 13.87
N LEU A 207 -5.55 -1.03 12.89
CA LEU A 207 -6.38 -0.65 11.76
C LEU A 207 -6.73 -1.85 10.87
N VAL A 208 -5.77 -2.74 10.59
CA VAL A 208 -6.04 -3.98 9.84
C VAL A 208 -7.04 -4.87 10.56
N ALA A 209 -6.89 -5.03 11.88
CA ALA A 209 -7.80 -5.82 12.69
C ALA A 209 -9.21 -5.20 12.76
N GLU A 210 -9.31 -3.89 12.99
CA GLU A 210 -10.59 -3.16 13.06
C GLU A 210 -11.37 -3.25 11.77
N LYS A 211 -10.69 -3.13 10.63
CA LYS A 211 -11.32 -3.23 9.30
C LYS A 211 -11.68 -4.66 8.90
N GLY A 212 -11.16 -5.68 9.60
CA GLY A 212 -11.41 -7.09 9.33
C GLY A 212 -10.94 -7.52 7.93
N TYR A 213 -9.80 -7.01 7.49
CA TYR A 213 -9.31 -7.28 6.12
C TYR A 213 -9.01 -8.75 5.90
N ILE A 214 -8.44 -9.44 6.89
CA ILE A 214 -8.08 -10.86 6.76
C ILE A 214 -9.33 -11.71 6.55
N GLU A 215 -10.34 -11.53 7.40
CA GLU A 215 -11.62 -12.23 7.31
C GLU A 215 -12.27 -11.98 5.95
N LYS A 216 -12.37 -10.73 5.54
CA LYS A 216 -13.01 -10.35 4.28
C LYS A 216 -12.32 -10.93 3.06
N ILE A 217 -10.97 -11.00 3.06
CA ILE A 217 -10.23 -11.64 1.96
C ILE A 217 -10.53 -13.14 1.94
N ILE A 218 -10.44 -13.83 3.08
CA ILE A 218 -10.69 -15.27 3.16
C ILE A 218 -12.15 -15.61 2.82
N ASP A 219 -13.12 -14.84 3.34
CA ASP A 219 -14.55 -15.04 3.08
C ASP A 219 -14.91 -14.80 1.60
N SER A 220 -14.13 -14.02 0.87
CA SER A 220 -14.34 -13.75 -0.55
C SER A 220 -13.89 -14.88 -1.46
N LEU A 221 -13.11 -15.86 -0.96
CA LEU A 221 -12.56 -16.94 -1.77
C LEU A 221 -13.66 -17.92 -2.23
N VAL A 222 -13.60 -18.32 -3.47
CA VAL A 222 -14.44 -19.37 -4.05
C VAL A 222 -13.62 -20.66 -4.15
N VAL A 223 -13.92 -21.60 -3.27
CA VAL A 223 -13.15 -22.85 -3.12
C VAL A 223 -14.09 -24.03 -3.14
N ASP A 224 -13.92 -24.92 -4.14
CA ASP A 224 -14.75 -26.14 -4.28
C ASP A 224 -14.19 -27.31 -3.45
N ASP A 225 -12.88 -27.40 -3.27
CA ASP A 225 -12.22 -28.45 -2.48
C ASP A 225 -12.23 -28.10 -0.98
N LYS A 226 -12.96 -28.91 -0.19
CA LYS A 226 -13.04 -28.76 1.27
C LYS A 226 -11.69 -28.81 2.01
N LYS A 227 -10.68 -29.44 1.44
CA LYS A 227 -9.34 -29.48 2.06
C LYS A 227 -8.63 -28.15 1.88
N ILE A 228 -8.75 -27.55 0.68
CA ILE A 228 -8.21 -26.23 0.40
C ILE A 228 -8.96 -25.16 1.21
N GLU A 229 -10.29 -25.25 1.28
CA GLU A 229 -11.10 -24.36 2.14
C GLU A 229 -10.60 -24.42 3.59
N LYS A 230 -10.45 -25.61 4.16
CA LYS A 230 -9.92 -25.80 5.53
C LYS A 230 -8.52 -25.24 5.71
N PHE A 231 -7.67 -25.32 4.69
CA PHE A 231 -6.33 -24.71 4.71
C PHE A 231 -6.41 -23.20 4.89
N PHE A 232 -7.25 -22.50 4.12
CA PHE A 232 -7.39 -21.04 4.25
C PHE A 232 -8.02 -20.62 5.58
N VAL A 233 -8.95 -21.39 6.16
CA VAL A 233 -9.45 -21.18 7.52
C VAL A 233 -8.33 -21.31 8.58
N GLN A 234 -7.38 -22.21 8.37
CA GLN A 234 -6.20 -22.30 9.23
C GLN A 234 -5.28 -21.09 9.08
N ILE A 235 -5.06 -20.62 7.85
CA ILE A 235 -4.30 -19.37 7.56
C ILE A 235 -4.94 -18.19 8.29
N GLU A 236 -6.26 -18.01 8.18
CA GLU A 236 -6.99 -16.97 8.92
C GLU A 236 -6.71 -17.01 10.42
N THR A 237 -6.80 -18.20 11.02
CA THR A 237 -6.55 -18.40 12.44
C THR A 237 -5.12 -18.00 12.83
N VAL A 238 -4.12 -18.36 12.02
CA VAL A 238 -2.71 -17.99 12.23
C VAL A 238 -2.54 -16.47 12.18
N LEU A 239 -3.10 -15.81 11.17
CA LEU A 239 -2.99 -14.37 10.99
C LEU A 239 -3.69 -13.59 12.11
N LYS A 240 -4.87 -14.02 12.53
CA LYS A 240 -5.59 -13.41 13.68
C LYS A 240 -4.80 -13.51 14.98
N ASN A 241 -4.15 -14.64 15.20
CA ASN A 241 -3.26 -14.81 16.36
C ASN A 241 -2.00 -13.94 16.26
N TYR A 242 -1.46 -13.78 15.04
CA TYR A 242 -0.34 -12.87 14.79
C TYR A 242 -0.73 -11.41 15.09
N LEU A 243 -1.88 -10.94 14.57
CA LEU A 243 -2.41 -9.61 14.86
C LEU A 243 -2.57 -9.35 16.35
N LYS A 244 -3.21 -10.29 17.08
CA LYS A 244 -3.37 -10.15 18.52
C LYS A 244 -2.04 -9.95 19.26
N LYS A 245 -0.98 -10.66 18.86
CA LYS A 245 0.36 -10.52 19.45
C LYS A 245 1.02 -9.17 19.15
N LYS A 246 0.70 -8.56 17.99
CA LYS A 246 1.28 -7.28 17.58
C LYS A 246 0.56 -6.08 18.20
N ILE A 247 -0.73 -6.26 18.53
CA ILE A 247 -1.58 -5.21 19.12
C ILE A 247 -1.44 -5.17 20.66
N ASN A 248 -1.18 -6.28 21.32
CA ASN A 248 -0.98 -6.36 22.77
C ASN A 248 0.47 -6.04 23.13
#